data_380048e1cd90289ba08396cdbdb1ac49
#
_entry.id   380048e1cd90289ba08396cdbdb1ac49
#
_cell.length_a   1.000
_cell.length_b   1.000
_cell.length_c   1.000
_cell.angle_alpha   90.00
_cell.angle_beta   90.00
_cell.angle_gamma   90.00
#
_symmetry.space_group_name_H-M   'P 1'
#
loop_
_entity.id
_entity.type
_entity.pdbx_description
1 polymer ?
#
loop_
_entity_poly.entity_id
_entity_poly.type
_entity_poly.pdbx_seq_one_letter_code
_entity_poly.pdbx_strand_id
1 'polypeptide(L)'
;VFYSIVVNFQYMIKKAETEVCVTVFFDENLSETDIKKLGDDISKREEVSRVEYVSAEQAWENFKGDYFKDYPELAYGFQDDNPLANSASYEVYLKDASNQGTLVKYLENKDGIRQVNRSEVTASGLASAARLVSYVAVAVIVVLLAVSIFLITNTIVIGITVRKDEISIMKYIGATDAFVNAPFFVEGIVIGLIGAIIPVAILRYIYGGVVNFVLGK
;
A
#
# COMPACT_ATOMS: atom_id res chain seq x y z
N VAL A 1 -3.77 11.14 -12.62
CA VAL A 1 -3.29 9.79 -12.97
C VAL A 1 -2.20 9.36 -12.01
N PHE A 2 -1.06 10.07 -11.95
CA PHE A 2 0.08 9.67 -11.12
C PHE A 2 -0.28 9.55 -9.63
N TYR A 3 -1.01 10.52 -9.07
CA TYR A 3 -1.50 10.45 -7.70
C TYR A 3 -2.35 9.19 -7.43
N SER A 4 -3.24 8.84 -8.34
CA SER A 4 -4.07 7.62 -8.21
C SER A 4 -3.24 6.34 -8.22
N ILE A 5 -2.18 6.27 -9.05
CA ILE A 5 -1.27 5.14 -9.07
C ILE A 5 -0.55 5.00 -7.73
N VAL A 6 -0.03 6.11 -7.19
CA VAL A 6 0.66 6.13 -5.90
C VAL A 6 -0.25 5.69 -4.76
N VAL A 7 -1.48 6.22 -4.70
CA VAL A 7 -2.45 5.85 -3.65
C VAL A 7 -2.83 4.37 -3.72
N ASN A 8 -3.07 3.83 -4.94
CA ASN A 8 -3.35 2.41 -5.09
C ASN A 8 -2.15 1.54 -4.71
N PHE A 9 -0.94 1.95 -5.07
CA PHE A 9 0.28 1.23 -4.71
C PHE A 9 0.50 1.24 -3.19
N GLN A 10 0.31 2.37 -2.52
CA GLN A 10 0.35 2.45 -1.06
C GLN A 10 -0.72 1.58 -0.40
N TYR A 11 -1.92 1.53 -0.97
CA TYR A 11 -2.97 0.64 -0.49
C TYR A 11 -2.58 -0.85 -0.62
N MET A 12 -1.99 -1.24 -1.75
CA MET A 12 -1.50 -2.61 -1.96
C MET A 12 -0.38 -2.97 -0.98
N ILE A 13 0.58 -2.07 -0.76
CA ILE A 13 1.63 -2.28 0.24
C ILE A 13 1.01 -2.43 1.63
N LYS A 14 0.12 -1.52 2.02
CA LYS A 14 -0.53 -1.59 3.33
C LYS A 14 -1.32 -2.88 3.51
N LYS A 15 -1.98 -3.37 2.46
CA LYS A 15 -2.65 -4.67 2.48
C LYS A 15 -1.63 -5.81 2.66
N ALA A 16 -0.51 -5.77 1.94
CA ALA A 16 0.56 -6.76 2.09
C ALA A 16 1.20 -6.71 3.49
N GLU A 17 1.34 -5.52 4.09
CA GLU A 17 1.81 -5.36 5.48
C GLU A 17 0.89 -6.02 6.50
N THR A 18 -0.44 -5.97 6.28
CA THR A 18 -1.41 -6.61 7.19
C THR A 18 -1.44 -8.14 7.07
N GLU A 19 -0.87 -8.71 6.02
CA GLU A 19 -0.68 -10.15 5.86
C GLU A 19 0.66 -10.64 6.44
N VAL A 20 1.52 -9.73 6.88
CA VAL A 20 2.74 -10.12 7.62
C VAL A 20 2.35 -10.61 8.99
N CYS A 21 2.63 -11.87 9.25
CA CYS A 21 2.36 -12.51 10.54
C CYS A 21 3.64 -12.83 11.32
N VAL A 22 3.47 -12.97 12.63
CA VAL A 22 4.45 -13.54 13.54
C VAL A 22 3.91 -14.88 13.99
N THR A 23 4.64 -15.97 13.70
CA THR A 23 4.24 -17.32 14.12
C THR A 23 4.81 -17.60 15.50
N VAL A 24 3.95 -17.97 16.42
CA VAL A 24 4.27 -18.23 17.83
C VAL A 24 4.04 -19.69 18.13
N PHE A 25 5.11 -20.44 18.36
CA PHE A 25 5.05 -21.85 18.76
C PHE A 25 5.02 -21.99 20.28
N PHE A 26 4.19 -22.90 20.76
CA PHE A 26 4.00 -23.15 22.19
C PHE A 26 5.02 -24.16 22.73
N ASP A 27 5.21 -24.12 24.05
CA ASP A 27 5.89 -25.22 24.75
C ASP A 27 5.06 -26.50 24.65
N GLU A 28 5.72 -27.64 24.45
CA GLU A 28 5.08 -28.96 24.23
C GLU A 28 4.16 -29.40 25.39
N ASN A 29 4.40 -28.88 26.60
CA ASN A 29 3.65 -29.24 27.81
C ASN A 29 2.55 -28.22 28.18
N LEU A 30 2.24 -27.27 27.31
CA LEU A 30 1.23 -26.26 27.60
C LEU A 30 -0.17 -26.86 27.50
N SER A 31 -1.03 -26.60 28.50
CA SER A 31 -2.40 -27.06 28.47
C SER A 31 -3.22 -26.26 27.43
N GLU A 32 -4.26 -26.89 26.84
CA GLU A 32 -5.18 -26.20 25.92
C GLU A 32 -5.80 -24.95 26.52
N THR A 33 -6.05 -24.95 27.83
CA THR A 33 -6.59 -23.81 28.57
C THR A 33 -5.59 -22.65 28.63
N ASP A 34 -4.31 -22.95 28.75
CA ASP A 34 -3.26 -21.92 28.81
C ASP A 34 -2.92 -21.42 27.41
N ILE A 35 -2.95 -22.28 26.39
CA ILE A 35 -2.88 -21.87 24.98
C ILE A 35 -3.97 -20.85 24.67
N LYS A 36 -5.22 -21.12 25.08
CA LYS A 36 -6.33 -20.21 24.85
C LYS A 36 -6.17 -18.89 25.57
N LYS A 37 -5.75 -18.90 26.84
CA LYS A 37 -5.45 -17.67 27.59
C LYS A 37 -4.34 -16.86 26.92
N LEU A 38 -3.30 -17.53 26.43
CA LEU A 38 -2.20 -16.89 25.70
C LEU A 38 -2.72 -16.19 24.44
N GLY A 39 -3.57 -16.84 23.65
CA GLY A 39 -4.22 -16.25 22.49
C GLY A 39 -5.08 -15.02 22.83
N ASP A 40 -5.86 -15.11 23.93
CA ASP A 40 -6.66 -13.99 24.43
C ASP A 40 -5.80 -12.81 24.89
N ASP A 41 -4.66 -13.07 25.54
CA ASP A 41 -3.72 -12.04 25.97
C ASP A 41 -3.05 -11.33 24.78
N ILE A 42 -2.65 -12.12 23.78
CA ILE A 42 -2.03 -11.59 22.54
C ILE A 42 -3.05 -10.75 21.76
N SER A 43 -4.30 -11.22 21.66
CA SER A 43 -5.34 -10.54 20.88
C SER A 43 -5.74 -9.16 21.46
N LYS A 44 -5.55 -8.93 22.76
CA LYS A 44 -5.85 -7.65 23.42
C LYS A 44 -4.82 -6.56 23.20
N ARG A 45 -3.70 -6.88 22.58
CA ARG A 45 -2.65 -5.89 22.34
C ARG A 45 -3.03 -4.92 21.23
N GLU A 46 -2.66 -3.66 21.39
CA GLU A 46 -3.04 -2.58 20.47
C GLU A 46 -2.47 -2.76 19.06
N GLU A 47 -1.26 -3.32 18.96
CA GLU A 47 -0.57 -3.56 17.69
C GLU A 47 -1.10 -4.78 16.92
N VAL A 48 -1.88 -5.65 17.56
CA VAL A 48 -2.41 -6.88 16.96
C VAL A 48 -3.71 -6.59 16.23
N SER A 49 -3.82 -7.11 15.00
CA SER A 49 -5.02 -7.05 14.17
C SER A 49 -5.92 -8.25 14.39
N ARG A 50 -5.34 -9.44 14.30
CA ARG A 50 -6.01 -10.73 14.50
C ARG A 50 -5.03 -11.79 14.94
N VAL A 51 -5.54 -12.83 15.60
CA VAL A 51 -4.78 -14.02 16.02
C VAL A 51 -5.50 -15.24 15.48
N GLU A 52 -4.80 -16.07 14.76
CA GLU A 52 -5.34 -17.31 14.17
C GLU A 52 -4.61 -18.52 14.78
N TYR A 53 -5.37 -19.48 15.27
CA TYR A 53 -4.80 -20.74 15.76
C TYR A 53 -4.62 -21.70 14.59
N VAL A 54 -3.40 -22.22 14.44
CA VAL A 54 -3.07 -23.24 13.45
C VAL A 54 -2.72 -24.52 14.19
N SER A 55 -3.53 -25.57 14.00
CA SER A 55 -3.24 -26.86 14.58
C SER A 55 -2.06 -27.54 13.89
N ALA A 56 -1.48 -28.55 14.53
CA ALA A 56 -0.40 -29.33 13.94
C ALA A 56 -0.80 -30.01 12.62
N GLU A 57 -2.06 -30.45 12.53
CA GLU A 57 -2.62 -31.05 11.31
C GLU A 57 -2.76 -30.02 10.21
N GLN A 58 -3.30 -28.83 10.52
CA GLN A 58 -3.40 -27.71 9.58
C GLN A 58 -2.03 -27.25 9.11
N ALA A 59 -1.05 -27.13 10.01
CA ALA A 59 0.32 -26.78 9.67
C ALA A 59 0.92 -27.77 8.67
N TRP A 60 0.68 -29.06 8.87
CA TRP A 60 1.13 -30.11 7.96
C TRP A 60 0.44 -30.06 6.60
N GLU A 61 -0.89 -29.87 6.57
CA GLU A 61 -1.62 -29.74 5.31
C GLU A 61 -1.17 -28.51 4.50
N ASN A 62 -0.96 -27.37 5.17
CA ASN A 62 -0.45 -26.16 4.54
C ASN A 62 0.95 -26.40 3.97
N PHE A 63 1.83 -27.01 4.77
CA PHE A 63 3.20 -27.35 4.34
C PHE A 63 3.19 -28.28 3.12
N LYS A 64 2.36 -29.32 3.12
CA LYS A 64 2.22 -30.21 1.95
C LYS A 64 1.74 -29.46 0.71
N GLY A 65 0.75 -28.58 0.87
CA GLY A 65 0.22 -27.79 -0.23
C GLY A 65 1.23 -26.83 -0.86
N ASP A 66 2.13 -26.27 -0.06
CA ASP A 66 3.13 -25.31 -0.53
C ASP A 66 4.38 -25.97 -1.08
N TYR A 67 4.93 -26.97 -0.38
CA TYR A 67 6.24 -27.54 -0.71
C TYR A 67 6.18 -28.78 -1.60
N PHE A 68 5.11 -29.57 -1.53
CA PHE A 68 4.95 -30.77 -2.36
C PHE A 68 3.96 -30.59 -3.51
N LYS A 69 3.53 -29.34 -3.78
CA LYS A 69 2.60 -29.04 -4.87
C LYS A 69 3.04 -29.58 -6.23
N ASP A 70 4.34 -29.45 -6.54
CA ASP A 70 4.91 -29.88 -7.81
C ASP A 70 5.35 -31.36 -7.82
N TYR A 71 5.50 -31.98 -6.63
CA TYR A 71 5.95 -33.35 -6.43
C TYR A 71 5.16 -34.03 -5.30
N PRO A 72 3.84 -34.28 -5.47
CA PRO A 72 3.00 -34.84 -4.40
C PRO A 72 3.46 -36.21 -3.88
N GLU A 73 4.18 -36.95 -4.71
CA GLU A 73 4.74 -38.27 -4.36
C GLU A 73 5.75 -38.20 -3.20
N LEU A 74 6.41 -37.09 -3.01
CA LEU A 74 7.36 -36.91 -1.89
C LEU A 74 6.66 -36.87 -0.54
N ALA A 75 5.37 -36.47 -0.52
CA ALA A 75 4.56 -36.47 0.69
C ALA A 75 4.17 -37.88 1.16
N TYR A 76 4.24 -38.89 0.29
CA TYR A 76 3.89 -40.27 0.65
C TYR A 76 4.84 -40.90 1.70
N GLY A 77 6.07 -40.41 1.81
CA GLY A 77 7.00 -40.84 2.84
C GLY A 77 6.58 -40.48 4.27
N PHE A 78 5.59 -39.59 4.44
CA PHE A 78 5.14 -39.08 5.73
C PHE A 78 3.68 -39.42 6.03
N GLN A 79 3.10 -40.46 5.36
CA GLN A 79 1.66 -40.77 5.49
C GLN A 79 1.26 -41.20 6.92
N ASP A 80 2.16 -41.85 7.63
CA ASP A 80 1.92 -42.39 8.97
C ASP A 80 2.59 -41.59 10.09
N ASP A 81 3.33 -40.53 9.75
CA ASP A 81 4.03 -39.69 10.70
C ASP A 81 3.95 -38.21 10.32
N ASN A 82 3.30 -37.45 11.17
CA ASN A 82 3.22 -36.00 10.99
C ASN A 82 4.50 -35.36 11.57
N PRO A 83 5.47 -34.90 10.74
CA PRO A 83 6.71 -34.29 11.24
C PRO A 83 6.45 -32.94 11.95
N LEU A 84 5.24 -32.38 11.82
CA LEU A 84 4.82 -31.15 12.47
C LEU A 84 3.86 -31.40 13.64
N ALA A 85 3.81 -32.63 14.21
CA ALA A 85 2.89 -32.99 15.29
C ALA A 85 2.96 -32.04 16.51
N ASN A 86 4.14 -31.48 16.79
CA ASN A 86 4.36 -30.52 17.89
C ASN A 86 4.47 -29.05 17.41
N SER A 87 3.94 -28.76 16.23
CA SER A 87 4.07 -27.44 15.59
C SER A 87 2.77 -26.63 15.59
N ALA A 88 1.86 -26.92 16.52
CA ALA A 88 0.73 -26.03 16.74
C ALA A 88 1.20 -24.62 17.12
N SER A 89 0.57 -23.61 16.55
CA SER A 89 1.04 -22.23 16.68
C SER A 89 -0.11 -21.21 16.62
N TYR A 90 0.16 -20.01 17.06
CA TYR A 90 -0.64 -18.85 16.70
C TYR A 90 0.04 -18.06 15.57
N GLU A 91 -0.72 -17.73 14.53
CA GLU A 91 -0.36 -16.72 13.56
C GLU A 91 -0.91 -15.39 14.02
N VAL A 92 -0.03 -14.47 14.38
CA VAL A 92 -0.37 -13.15 14.92
C VAL A 92 -0.14 -12.11 13.84
N TYR A 93 -1.22 -11.54 13.33
CA TYR A 93 -1.20 -10.50 12.32
C TYR A 93 -1.18 -9.11 12.95
N LEU A 94 -0.35 -8.22 12.41
CA LEU A 94 -0.20 -6.86 12.93
C LEU A 94 -1.08 -5.88 12.16
N LYS A 95 -1.46 -4.78 12.82
CA LYS A 95 -2.09 -3.62 12.17
C LYS A 95 -1.07 -2.83 11.34
N ASP A 96 0.19 -2.84 11.78
CA ASP A 96 1.32 -2.16 11.15
C ASP A 96 2.58 -3.00 11.36
N ALA A 97 3.22 -3.38 10.25
CA ALA A 97 4.42 -4.22 10.25
C ALA A 97 5.61 -3.58 11.00
N SER A 98 5.63 -2.25 11.14
CA SER A 98 6.68 -1.54 11.89
C SER A 98 6.70 -1.89 13.38
N ASN A 99 5.57 -2.36 13.94
CA ASN A 99 5.45 -2.77 15.34
C ASN A 99 5.89 -4.21 15.60
N GLN A 100 6.32 -4.95 14.56
CA GLN A 100 6.73 -6.35 14.67
C GLN A 100 7.83 -6.56 15.73
N GLY A 101 8.83 -5.68 15.75
CA GLY A 101 9.93 -5.79 16.71
C GLY A 101 9.49 -5.65 18.17
N THR A 102 8.47 -4.82 18.44
CA THR A 102 7.90 -4.64 19.80
C THR A 102 7.09 -5.86 20.21
N LEU A 103 6.28 -6.39 19.31
CA LEU A 103 5.49 -7.60 19.56
C LEU A 103 6.41 -8.82 19.79
N VAL A 104 7.42 -9.01 18.94
CA VAL A 104 8.36 -10.14 19.08
C VAL A 104 9.08 -10.12 20.40
N LYS A 105 9.60 -8.95 20.82
CA LYS A 105 10.25 -8.83 22.15
C LYS A 105 9.30 -9.15 23.32
N TYR A 106 8.04 -8.82 23.20
CA TYR A 106 7.05 -9.19 24.19
C TYR A 106 6.82 -10.71 24.20
N LEU A 107 6.65 -11.31 23.03
CA LEU A 107 6.38 -12.74 22.89
C LEU A 107 7.58 -13.61 23.33
N GLU A 108 8.80 -13.21 22.99
CA GLU A 108 10.03 -13.93 23.40
C GLU A 108 10.23 -13.95 24.92
N ASN A 109 9.64 -12.99 25.65
CA ASN A 109 9.72 -12.93 27.12
C ASN A 109 8.47 -13.48 27.82
N LYS A 110 7.53 -14.06 27.09
CA LYS A 110 6.27 -14.59 27.65
C LYS A 110 6.41 -16.08 27.94
N ASP A 111 6.03 -16.49 29.16
CA ASP A 111 6.03 -17.90 29.54
C ASP A 111 5.09 -18.73 28.66
N GLY A 112 5.49 -19.95 28.31
CA GLY A 112 4.73 -20.87 27.49
C GLY A 112 4.95 -20.72 25.99
N ILE A 113 5.87 -19.83 25.56
CA ILE A 113 6.27 -19.68 24.19
C ILE A 113 7.65 -20.32 23.99
N ARG A 114 7.69 -21.34 23.12
CA ARG A 114 8.93 -22.04 22.76
C ARG A 114 9.76 -21.26 21.75
N GLN A 115 9.09 -20.73 20.72
CA GLN A 115 9.75 -20.07 19.61
C GLN A 115 8.84 -19.04 18.96
N VAL A 116 9.43 -17.93 18.55
CA VAL A 116 8.76 -16.90 17.76
C VAL A 116 9.47 -16.78 16.42
N ASN A 117 8.75 -17.12 15.35
CA ASN A 117 9.22 -16.95 13.99
C ASN A 117 8.67 -15.65 13.41
N ARG A 118 9.55 -14.85 12.80
CA ARG A 118 9.22 -13.57 12.19
C ARG A 118 9.81 -13.46 10.80
N SER A 119 9.09 -12.79 9.91
CA SER A 119 9.62 -12.44 8.60
C SER A 119 10.21 -11.02 8.63
N GLU A 120 11.39 -10.89 9.21
CA GLU A 120 12.08 -9.58 9.34
C GLU A 120 12.34 -8.89 8.00
N VAL A 121 12.72 -9.68 7.00
CA VAL A 121 13.05 -9.19 5.65
C VAL A 121 11.81 -8.64 4.95
N THR A 122 10.67 -9.28 5.14
CA THR A 122 9.42 -8.89 4.46
C THR A 122 8.83 -7.61 5.05
N ALA A 123 8.76 -7.51 6.39
CA ALA A 123 8.17 -6.35 7.04
C ALA A 123 9.00 -5.07 6.86
N SER A 124 10.31 -5.14 7.09
CA SER A 124 11.21 -3.99 6.92
C SER A 124 11.39 -3.60 5.45
N GLY A 125 11.41 -4.58 4.55
CA GLY A 125 11.51 -4.38 3.11
C GLY A 125 10.28 -3.66 2.55
N LEU A 126 9.08 -4.09 2.92
CA LEU A 126 7.82 -3.45 2.49
C LEU A 126 7.72 -1.99 2.99
N ALA A 127 7.97 -1.75 4.26
CA ALA A 127 7.93 -0.40 4.83
C ALA A 127 8.98 0.55 4.17
N SER A 128 10.17 0.03 3.87
CA SER A 128 11.21 0.80 3.19
C SER A 128 10.84 1.08 1.74
N ALA A 129 10.29 0.10 1.01
CA ALA A 129 9.80 0.28 -0.35
C ALA A 129 8.67 1.31 -0.42
N ALA A 130 7.70 1.26 0.52
CA ALA A 130 6.62 2.21 0.61
C ALA A 130 7.11 3.65 0.77
N ARG A 131 8.09 3.89 1.66
CA ARG A 131 8.69 5.21 1.87
C ARG A 131 9.42 5.69 0.61
N LEU A 132 10.23 4.85 -0.01
CA LEU A 132 10.98 5.19 -1.21
C LEU A 132 10.04 5.60 -2.35
N VAL A 133 8.98 4.82 -2.59
CA VAL A 133 7.95 5.15 -3.58
C VAL A 133 7.27 6.47 -3.26
N SER A 134 6.93 6.73 -1.99
CA SER A 134 6.34 8.01 -1.57
C SER A 134 7.26 9.21 -1.85
N TYR A 135 8.54 9.11 -1.54
CA TYR A 135 9.50 10.19 -1.81
C TYR A 135 9.68 10.44 -3.31
N VAL A 136 9.83 9.37 -4.11
CA VAL A 136 9.92 9.49 -5.57
C VAL A 136 8.64 10.10 -6.13
N ALA A 137 7.48 9.70 -5.64
CA ALA A 137 6.19 10.23 -6.06
C ALA A 137 6.09 11.74 -5.81
N VAL A 138 6.44 12.20 -4.61
CA VAL A 138 6.43 13.63 -4.27
C VAL A 138 7.40 14.40 -5.16
N ALA A 139 8.61 13.89 -5.36
CA ALA A 139 9.60 14.54 -6.24
C ALA A 139 9.07 14.68 -7.67
N VAL A 140 8.47 13.64 -8.24
CA VAL A 140 7.88 13.68 -9.58
C VAL A 140 6.73 14.69 -9.65
N ILE A 141 5.84 14.74 -8.65
CA ILE A 141 4.75 15.71 -8.59
C ILE A 141 5.30 17.13 -8.59
N VAL A 142 6.32 17.44 -7.79
CA VAL A 142 6.95 18.77 -7.72
C VAL A 142 7.55 19.15 -9.07
N VAL A 143 8.27 18.25 -9.73
CA VAL A 143 8.85 18.49 -11.06
C VAL A 143 7.76 18.76 -12.10
N LEU A 144 6.69 17.94 -12.13
CA LEU A 144 5.57 18.13 -13.05
C LEU A 144 4.84 19.46 -12.82
N LEU A 145 4.67 19.88 -11.56
CA LEU A 145 4.11 21.19 -11.23
C LEU A 145 4.99 22.32 -11.74
N ALA A 146 6.30 22.24 -11.52
CA ALA A 146 7.24 23.26 -11.99
C ALA A 146 7.21 23.39 -13.53
N VAL A 147 7.23 22.25 -14.24
CA VAL A 147 7.12 22.22 -15.70
C VAL A 147 5.78 22.80 -16.18
N SER A 148 4.68 22.44 -15.52
CA SER A 148 3.35 22.97 -15.87
C SER A 148 3.27 24.48 -15.71
N ILE A 149 3.77 25.02 -14.59
CA ILE A 149 3.81 26.47 -14.33
C ILE A 149 4.67 27.16 -15.41
N PHE A 150 5.84 26.59 -15.73
CA PHE A 150 6.72 27.13 -16.76
C PHE A 150 6.03 27.17 -18.13
N LEU A 151 5.39 26.09 -18.56
CA LEU A 151 4.68 26.01 -19.85
C LEU A 151 3.51 26.99 -19.92
N ILE A 152 2.69 27.07 -18.86
CA ILE A 152 1.56 28.02 -18.81
C ILE A 152 2.07 29.46 -18.87
N THR A 153 3.08 29.80 -18.08
CA THR A 153 3.68 31.14 -18.08
C THR A 153 4.20 31.51 -19.48
N ASN A 154 4.93 30.59 -20.13
CA ASN A 154 5.46 30.83 -21.46
C ASN A 154 4.34 31.04 -22.50
N THR A 155 3.28 30.23 -22.44
CA THR A 155 2.11 30.39 -23.33
C THR A 155 1.43 31.75 -23.15
N ILE A 156 1.23 32.19 -21.90
CA ILE A 156 0.62 33.49 -21.59
C ILE A 156 1.52 34.64 -22.08
N VAL A 157 2.83 34.57 -21.85
CA VAL A 157 3.79 35.59 -22.32
C VAL A 157 3.76 35.73 -23.83
N ILE A 158 3.72 34.62 -24.56
CA ILE A 158 3.58 34.62 -26.03
C ILE A 158 2.25 35.29 -26.44
N GLY A 159 1.13 34.90 -25.80
CA GLY A 159 -0.18 35.48 -26.05
C GLY A 159 -0.24 37.01 -25.84
N ILE A 160 0.36 37.51 -24.76
CA ILE A 160 0.50 38.93 -24.48
C ILE A 160 1.35 39.64 -25.54
N THR A 161 2.46 39.01 -25.94
CA THR A 161 3.39 39.59 -26.91
C THR A 161 2.74 39.76 -28.28
N VAL A 162 1.98 38.76 -28.74
CA VAL A 162 1.28 38.80 -30.01
C VAL A 162 0.19 39.87 -30.03
N ARG A 163 -0.47 40.14 -28.90
CA ARG A 163 -1.56 41.13 -28.76
C ARG A 163 -1.12 42.47 -28.21
N LYS A 164 0.19 42.73 -28.17
CA LYS A 164 0.78 43.93 -27.52
C LYS A 164 0.18 45.24 -28.04
N ASP A 165 -0.06 45.36 -29.32
CA ASP A 165 -0.62 46.60 -29.92
C ASP A 165 -2.09 46.82 -29.53
N GLU A 166 -2.89 45.75 -29.50
CA GLU A 166 -4.28 45.81 -29.02
C GLU A 166 -4.34 46.20 -27.54
N ILE A 167 -3.49 45.59 -26.69
CA ILE A 167 -3.37 45.96 -25.28
C ILE A 167 -2.97 47.41 -25.09
N SER A 168 -2.04 47.91 -25.92
CA SER A 168 -1.57 49.30 -25.87
C SER A 168 -2.72 50.26 -26.17
N ILE A 169 -3.50 50.00 -27.22
CA ILE A 169 -4.67 50.80 -27.56
C ILE A 169 -5.69 50.80 -26.44
N MET A 170 -6.02 49.65 -25.86
CA MET A 170 -6.94 49.53 -24.70
C MET A 170 -6.48 50.39 -23.52
N LYS A 171 -5.18 50.39 -23.21
CA LYS A 171 -4.61 51.23 -22.15
C LYS A 171 -4.69 52.73 -22.46
N TYR A 172 -4.51 53.13 -23.70
CA TYR A 172 -4.64 54.53 -24.11
C TYR A 172 -6.06 55.09 -23.95
N ILE A 173 -7.08 54.24 -24.12
CA ILE A 173 -8.48 54.64 -23.91
C ILE A 173 -8.93 54.46 -22.46
N GLY A 174 -8.03 54.08 -21.52
CA GLY A 174 -8.27 54.02 -20.08
C GLY A 174 -8.72 52.69 -19.52
N ALA A 175 -8.47 51.57 -20.24
CA ALA A 175 -8.76 50.25 -19.72
C ALA A 175 -7.90 49.91 -18.48
N THR A 176 -8.52 49.30 -17.46
CA THR A 176 -7.82 48.85 -16.25
C THR A 176 -7.02 47.61 -16.52
N ASP A 177 -5.93 47.37 -15.72
CA ASP A 177 -5.11 46.18 -15.85
C ASP A 177 -5.91 44.88 -15.65
N ALA A 178 -6.95 44.91 -14.80
CA ALA A 178 -7.85 43.78 -14.59
C ALA A 178 -8.60 43.42 -15.87
N PHE A 179 -9.08 44.41 -16.61
CA PHE A 179 -9.82 44.21 -17.86
C PHE A 179 -8.89 43.64 -18.95
N VAL A 180 -7.68 44.16 -19.05
CA VAL A 180 -6.65 43.68 -20.01
C VAL A 180 -6.22 42.25 -19.72
N ASN A 181 -6.09 41.88 -18.43
CA ASN A 181 -5.63 40.54 -18.04
C ASN A 181 -6.76 39.50 -18.01
N ALA A 182 -8.03 39.91 -17.96
CA ALA A 182 -9.17 38.99 -17.89
C ALA A 182 -9.18 37.87 -18.94
N PRO A 183 -8.94 38.13 -20.25
CA PRO A 183 -8.94 37.07 -21.26
C PRO A 183 -7.85 36.01 -21.02
N PHE A 184 -6.66 36.44 -20.57
CA PHE A 184 -5.58 35.51 -20.31
C PHE A 184 -5.85 34.63 -19.06
N PHE A 185 -6.55 35.18 -18.08
CA PHE A 185 -6.99 34.43 -16.91
C PHE A 185 -8.02 33.36 -17.29
N VAL A 186 -8.98 33.70 -18.14
CA VAL A 186 -9.99 32.77 -18.66
C VAL A 186 -9.34 31.68 -19.49
N GLU A 187 -8.38 32.02 -20.37
CA GLU A 187 -7.63 31.10 -21.17
C GLU A 187 -6.88 30.08 -20.30
N GLY A 188 -6.19 30.53 -19.25
CA GLY A 188 -5.50 29.67 -18.28
C GLY A 188 -6.45 28.71 -17.56
N ILE A 189 -7.63 29.17 -17.14
CA ILE A 189 -8.66 28.34 -16.52
C ILE A 189 -9.17 27.27 -17.49
N VAL A 190 -9.46 27.63 -18.75
CA VAL A 190 -9.94 26.69 -19.76
C VAL A 190 -8.92 25.61 -20.05
N ILE A 191 -7.64 25.98 -20.25
CA ILE A 191 -6.55 25.04 -20.45
C ILE A 191 -6.43 24.09 -19.25
N GLY A 192 -6.46 24.64 -18.03
CA GLY A 192 -6.39 23.86 -16.79
C GLY A 192 -7.55 22.87 -16.64
N LEU A 193 -8.78 23.28 -16.96
CA LEU A 193 -9.98 22.45 -16.90
C LEU A 193 -9.90 21.29 -17.93
N ILE A 194 -9.55 21.60 -19.18
CA ILE A 194 -9.39 20.57 -20.22
C ILE A 194 -8.29 19.58 -19.80
N GLY A 195 -7.14 20.09 -19.35
CA GLY A 195 -6.04 19.28 -18.85
C GLY A 195 -6.37 18.39 -17.66
N ALA A 196 -7.35 18.80 -16.83
CA ALA A 196 -7.82 18.00 -15.69
C ALA A 196 -8.90 16.98 -16.08
N ILE A 197 -9.89 17.38 -16.89
CA ILE A 197 -11.06 16.55 -17.24
C ILE A 197 -10.64 15.32 -18.06
N ILE A 198 -9.77 15.49 -19.06
CA ILE A 198 -9.37 14.40 -19.94
C ILE A 198 -8.71 13.25 -19.18
N PRO A 199 -7.68 13.45 -18.34
CA PRO A 199 -7.06 12.37 -17.58
C PRO A 199 -8.03 11.71 -16.59
N VAL A 200 -8.93 12.48 -15.97
CA VAL A 200 -9.92 11.94 -15.02
C VAL A 200 -10.93 11.04 -15.75
N ALA A 201 -11.39 11.44 -16.93
CA ALA A 201 -12.30 10.64 -17.74
C ALA A 201 -11.65 9.31 -18.19
N ILE A 202 -10.39 9.38 -18.65
CA ILE A 202 -9.61 8.20 -19.03
C ILE A 202 -9.43 7.25 -17.85
N LEU A 203 -9.06 7.78 -16.67
CA LEU A 203 -8.92 6.98 -15.45
C LEU A 203 -10.22 6.27 -15.07
N ARG A 204 -11.34 6.99 -15.11
CA ARG A 204 -12.65 6.43 -14.78
C ARG A 204 -13.03 5.29 -15.74
N TYR A 205 -12.73 5.45 -17.02
CA TYR A 205 -12.98 4.43 -18.04
C TYR A 205 -12.13 3.17 -17.81
N ILE A 206 -10.82 3.35 -17.62
CA ILE A 206 -9.89 2.24 -17.36
C ILE A 206 -10.25 1.53 -16.06
N TYR A 207 -10.51 2.27 -14.99
CA TYR A 207 -10.86 1.70 -13.69
C TYR A 207 -12.14 0.88 -13.75
N GLY A 208 -13.17 1.40 -14.46
CA GLY A 208 -14.42 0.64 -14.69
C GLY A 208 -14.20 -0.65 -15.45
N GLY A 209 -13.34 -0.64 -16.48
CA GLY A 209 -12.96 -1.84 -17.24
C GLY A 209 -12.23 -2.88 -16.37
N VAL A 210 -11.26 -2.45 -15.58
CA VAL A 210 -10.50 -3.34 -14.69
C VAL A 210 -11.39 -3.95 -13.60
N VAL A 211 -12.23 -3.14 -12.97
CA VAL A 211 -13.17 -3.63 -11.94
C VAL A 211 -14.13 -4.66 -12.52
N ASN A 212 -14.71 -4.40 -13.68
CA ASN A 212 -15.61 -5.35 -14.35
C ASN A 212 -14.89 -6.65 -14.76
N PHE A 213 -13.63 -6.55 -15.18
CA PHE A 213 -12.84 -7.73 -15.53
C PHE A 213 -12.47 -8.58 -14.31
N VAL A 214 -12.15 -7.95 -13.18
CA VAL A 214 -11.76 -8.64 -11.94
C VAL A 214 -12.96 -9.18 -11.16
N LEU A 215 -14.08 -8.44 -11.10
CA LEU A 215 -15.28 -8.84 -10.36
C LEU A 215 -16.29 -9.61 -11.21
N GLY A 216 -16.15 -9.58 -12.53
CA GLY A 216 -17.04 -10.27 -13.48
C GLY A 216 -16.64 -11.71 -13.80
N LYS A 217 -15.75 -12.32 -12.98
CA LYS A 217 -15.37 -13.74 -13.09
C LYS A 217 -15.93 -14.54 -11.93
#